data_3bc2964b81e74c9707bf08247f454f77
#
_entry.id   3bc2964b81e74c9707bf08247f454f77
#
_cell.length_a   1.000
_cell.length_b   1.000
_cell.length_c   1.000
_cell.angle_alpha   90.00
_cell.angle_beta   90.00
_cell.angle_gamma   90.00
#
_symmetry.space_group_name_H-M   'P 1'
#
loop_
_entity.id
_entity.type
_entity.pdbx_description
1 polymer ?
#
loop_
_entity_poly.entity_id
_entity_poly.type
_entity_poly.pdbx_seq_one_letter_code
_entity_poly.pdbx_strand_id
1 'polypeptide(L)'
;MKKLLAMSLFCFLGLASLSAQDAGAGRKDAKEASIVFDKTTQDLGTFSEDNPVVKCTFTFTNKGDAPLVIHQAIASCGCTVPTYTRMPVKPGEKGKLDVTYNGAGKFPGHFKKSITVRTNAKEPMVKLYITGTMTESKKDKK
;
A
#
# COMPACT_ATOMS: atom_id res chain seq x y z
N MET A 1 86.05 -31.29 -22.54
CA MET A 1 85.48 -32.30 -21.66
C MET A 1 84.26 -31.77 -20.95
N LYS A 2 83.12 -32.33 -21.36
CA LYS A 2 82.06 -32.82 -20.45
C LYS A 2 81.60 -31.78 -19.40
N LYS A 3 80.35 -31.30 -19.50
CA LYS A 3 79.18 -32.01 -19.02
C LYS A 3 77.92 -31.19 -19.33
N LEU A 4 76.99 -31.90 -19.87
CA LEU A 4 75.59 -31.59 -20.03
C LEU A 4 74.95 -31.20 -18.71
N LEU A 5 74.22 -30.12 -18.71
CA LEU A 5 73.22 -29.87 -17.69
C LEU A 5 71.91 -29.61 -18.35
N ALA A 6 71.07 -30.58 -18.23
CA ALA A 6 69.69 -30.53 -18.64
C ALA A 6 68.95 -29.50 -17.74
N MET A 7 68.45 -28.47 -18.33
CA MET A 7 67.48 -27.58 -17.65
C MET A 7 66.06 -28.10 -17.89
N SER A 8 65.57 -28.72 -16.88
CA SER A 8 64.16 -29.13 -16.77
C SER A 8 63.28 -27.86 -16.66
N LEU A 9 62.58 -27.57 -17.74
CA LEU A 9 61.55 -26.52 -17.76
C LEU A 9 60.28 -27.06 -17.11
N PHE A 10 60.12 -26.70 -15.86
CA PHE A 10 58.88 -27.01 -15.13
C PHE A 10 57.85 -25.95 -15.50
N CYS A 11 56.99 -26.33 -16.43
CA CYS A 11 55.85 -25.53 -16.81
C CYS A 11 54.77 -25.71 -15.76
N PHE A 12 54.70 -24.76 -14.81
CA PHE A 12 53.60 -24.69 -13.84
C PHE A 12 52.41 -24.06 -14.50
N LEU A 13 51.54 -24.89 -15.06
CA LEU A 13 50.18 -24.45 -15.40
C LEU A 13 49.42 -24.17 -14.11
N GLY A 14 49.43 -22.92 -13.68
CA GLY A 14 48.52 -22.44 -12.68
C GLY A 14 47.10 -22.41 -13.24
N LEU A 15 46.29 -23.42 -12.94
CA LEU A 15 44.83 -23.31 -13.08
C LEU A 15 44.39 -22.23 -12.08
N ALA A 16 44.16 -21.03 -12.59
CA ALA A 16 43.39 -20.03 -11.89
C ALA A 16 41.94 -20.54 -11.85
N SER A 17 41.56 -21.17 -10.76
CA SER A 17 40.17 -21.40 -10.42
C SER A 17 39.51 -20.06 -10.22
N LEU A 18 38.80 -19.62 -11.24
CA LEU A 18 37.88 -18.52 -11.13
C LEU A 18 36.71 -18.99 -10.26
N SER A 19 36.86 -18.84 -8.95
CA SER A 19 35.73 -18.91 -8.04
C SER A 19 34.79 -17.77 -8.41
N ALA A 20 33.80 -18.05 -9.22
CA ALA A 20 32.61 -17.25 -9.29
C ALA A 20 32.00 -17.24 -7.90
N GLN A 21 32.38 -16.25 -7.10
CA GLN A 21 31.63 -15.92 -5.90
C GLN A 21 30.29 -15.40 -6.42
N ASP A 22 29.34 -16.31 -6.39
CA ASP A 22 27.92 -15.99 -6.38
C ASP A 22 27.71 -15.05 -5.17
N ALA A 23 27.78 -13.77 -5.46
CA ALA A 23 27.35 -12.74 -4.55
C ALA A 23 25.83 -12.84 -4.45
N GLY A 24 25.36 -13.86 -3.79
CA GLY A 24 24.06 -13.89 -3.14
C GLY A 24 24.08 -12.79 -2.09
N ALA A 25 24.13 -11.54 -2.52
CA ALA A 25 23.88 -10.40 -1.69
C ALA A 25 22.42 -10.54 -1.24
N GLY A 26 22.25 -11.17 -0.09
CA GLY A 26 21.03 -11.06 0.67
C GLY A 26 20.76 -9.57 0.84
N ARG A 27 19.79 -9.06 0.12
CA ARG A 27 19.20 -7.77 0.37
C ARG A 27 18.50 -7.81 1.73
N LYS A 28 19.29 -7.87 2.80
CA LYS A 28 18.77 -7.94 4.17
C LYS A 28 18.40 -6.58 4.74
N ASP A 29 18.62 -5.48 4.03
CA ASP A 29 18.43 -4.14 4.59
C ASP A 29 17.76 -3.14 3.63
N ALA A 30 16.94 -3.60 2.70
CA ALA A 30 16.06 -2.68 1.99
C ALA A 30 15.00 -2.17 2.97
N LYS A 31 15.15 -0.93 3.41
CA LYS A 31 14.12 -0.26 4.20
C LYS A 31 12.82 -0.21 3.40
N GLU A 32 11.77 -0.79 3.94
CA GLU A 32 10.46 -0.85 3.30
C GLU A 32 9.42 -0.10 4.12
N ALA A 33 8.53 0.61 3.45
CA ALA A 33 7.34 1.17 4.08
C ALA A 33 6.32 0.05 4.32
N SER A 34 5.51 0.19 5.37
CA SER A 34 4.41 -0.72 5.67
C SER A 34 3.21 0.05 6.17
N ILE A 35 2.08 -0.09 5.47
CA ILE A 35 0.84 0.58 5.84
C ILE A 35 -0.06 -0.37 6.63
N VAL A 36 -0.48 0.08 7.81
CA VAL A 36 -1.43 -0.64 8.65
C VAL A 36 -2.58 0.29 9.00
N PHE A 37 -3.77 -0.02 8.53
CA PHE A 37 -4.99 0.70 8.89
C PHE A 37 -5.54 0.20 10.22
N ASP A 38 -6.01 1.11 11.06
CA ASP A 38 -6.65 0.77 12.34
C ASP A 38 -7.94 -0.04 12.09
N LYS A 39 -8.66 0.31 11.01
CA LYS A 39 -9.84 -0.40 10.51
C LYS A 39 -9.83 -0.38 8.98
N THR A 40 -10.21 -1.48 8.37
CA THR A 40 -10.36 -1.59 6.91
C THR A 40 -11.80 -1.43 6.44
N THR A 41 -12.75 -1.42 7.37
CA THR A 41 -14.18 -1.19 7.12
C THR A 41 -14.70 -0.15 8.10
N GLN A 42 -15.41 0.84 7.57
CA GLN A 42 -16.12 1.86 8.34
C GLN A 42 -17.61 1.79 8.04
N ASP A 43 -18.42 1.77 9.10
CA ASP A 43 -19.87 1.88 8.99
C ASP A 43 -20.27 3.35 9.17
N LEU A 44 -20.92 3.89 8.16
CA LEU A 44 -21.44 5.26 8.15
C LEU A 44 -22.77 5.39 8.90
N GLY A 45 -23.31 4.25 9.37
CA GLY A 45 -24.60 4.21 10.07
C GLY A 45 -25.79 4.40 9.14
N THR A 46 -26.89 4.89 9.73
CA THR A 46 -28.13 5.16 9.01
C THR A 46 -28.32 6.67 8.84
N PHE A 47 -28.61 7.11 7.64
CA PHE A 47 -28.88 8.52 7.30
C PHE A 47 -29.97 8.62 6.25
N SER A 48 -30.60 9.80 6.15
CA SER A 48 -31.71 10.03 5.21
C SER A 48 -31.18 10.56 3.88
N GLU A 49 -31.91 10.27 2.79
CA GLU A 49 -31.69 10.89 1.50
C GLU A 49 -31.89 12.43 1.51
N ASP A 50 -32.56 12.97 2.53
CA ASP A 50 -32.64 14.42 2.76
C ASP A 50 -31.26 15.03 3.13
N ASN A 51 -30.37 14.24 3.73
CA ASN A 51 -29.00 14.59 4.06
C ASN A 51 -28.03 13.50 3.55
N PRO A 52 -27.86 13.39 2.25
CA PRO A 52 -27.23 12.22 1.62
C PRO A 52 -25.71 12.21 1.72
N VAL A 53 -25.07 13.26 2.29
CA VAL A 53 -23.62 13.37 2.36
C VAL A 53 -23.15 12.96 3.74
N VAL A 54 -22.34 11.91 3.81
CA VAL A 54 -21.72 11.41 5.03
C VAL A 54 -20.23 11.24 4.85
N LYS A 55 -19.47 11.38 5.94
CA LYS A 55 -18.01 11.34 5.93
C LYS A 55 -17.50 10.37 6.98
N CYS A 56 -16.36 9.76 6.69
CA CYS A 56 -15.58 9.00 7.67
C CYS A 56 -14.09 9.17 7.43
N THR A 57 -13.29 8.82 8.44
CA THR A 57 -11.84 8.89 8.38
C THR A 57 -11.24 7.53 8.68
N PHE A 58 -10.38 7.05 7.81
CA PHE A 58 -9.50 5.92 8.07
C PHE A 58 -8.15 6.44 8.55
N THR A 59 -7.71 5.95 9.69
CA THR A 59 -6.37 6.24 10.21
C THR A 59 -5.45 5.07 9.92
N PHE A 60 -4.24 5.35 9.48
CA PHE A 60 -3.21 4.35 9.25
C PHE A 60 -1.91 4.75 9.94
N THR A 61 -1.07 3.75 10.19
CA THR A 61 0.27 3.93 10.75
C THR A 61 1.29 3.34 9.78
N ASN A 62 2.41 4.04 9.59
CA ASN A 62 3.56 3.44 8.92
C ASN A 62 4.33 2.56 9.91
N LYS A 63 4.19 1.27 9.78
CA LYS A 63 4.88 0.25 10.60
C LYS A 63 6.20 -0.22 9.97
N GLY A 64 6.59 0.35 8.84
CA GLY A 64 7.84 0.04 8.16
C GLY A 64 9.00 0.92 8.60
N ASP A 65 10.13 0.77 7.92
CA ASP A 65 11.40 1.45 8.20
C ASP A 65 11.72 2.55 7.17
N ALA A 66 10.88 2.68 6.14
CA ALA A 66 10.99 3.72 5.10
C ALA A 66 9.77 4.66 5.11
N PRO A 67 9.89 5.88 4.60
CA PRO A 67 8.76 6.79 4.44
C PRO A 67 7.66 6.17 3.57
N LEU A 68 6.42 6.25 4.04
CA LEU A 68 5.23 5.74 3.37
C LEU A 68 4.58 6.85 2.54
N VAL A 69 4.32 6.56 1.28
CA VAL A 69 3.63 7.47 0.35
C VAL A 69 2.39 6.79 -0.21
N ILE A 70 1.25 7.45 -0.12
CA ILE A 70 0.05 7.04 -0.85
C ILE A 70 0.12 7.65 -2.25
N HIS A 71 0.17 6.80 -3.26
CA HIS A 71 0.18 7.24 -4.66
C HIS A 71 -1.22 7.57 -5.15
N GLN A 72 -2.20 6.77 -4.74
CA GLN A 72 -3.56 6.87 -5.23
C GLN A 72 -4.56 6.21 -4.28
N ALA A 73 -5.77 6.77 -4.21
CA ALA A 73 -6.93 6.14 -3.60
C ALA A 73 -8.09 6.24 -4.58
N ILE A 74 -8.62 5.09 -5.01
CA ILE A 74 -9.66 4.99 -6.03
C ILE A 74 -10.89 4.33 -5.41
N ALA A 75 -12.02 5.02 -5.46
CA ALA A 75 -13.30 4.47 -5.05
C ALA A 75 -13.97 3.68 -6.19
N SER A 76 -14.80 2.72 -5.81
CA SER A 76 -15.57 1.88 -6.76
C SER A 76 -16.70 2.64 -7.48
N CYS A 77 -17.04 3.84 -7.03
CA CYS A 77 -18.03 4.71 -7.70
C CYS A 77 -17.68 6.19 -7.49
N GLY A 78 -18.17 7.06 -8.40
CA GLY A 78 -18.05 8.51 -8.26
C GLY A 78 -18.82 9.11 -7.09
N CYS A 79 -19.67 8.33 -6.42
CA CYS A 79 -20.40 8.73 -5.22
C CYS A 79 -19.51 8.73 -3.94
N THR A 80 -18.30 8.24 -4.06
CA THR A 80 -17.33 8.12 -2.95
C THR A 80 -16.04 8.82 -3.35
N VAL A 81 -15.68 9.84 -2.59
CA VAL A 81 -14.49 10.65 -2.88
C VAL A 81 -13.49 10.51 -1.72
N PRO A 82 -12.38 9.80 -1.92
CA PRO A 82 -11.31 9.74 -0.94
C PRO A 82 -10.35 10.93 -1.09
N THR A 83 -9.93 11.48 0.05
CA THR A 83 -8.81 12.41 0.17
C THR A 83 -7.84 11.87 1.21
N TYR A 84 -6.54 12.07 1.01
CA TYR A 84 -5.54 11.44 1.86
C TYR A 84 -4.30 12.31 2.08
N THR A 85 -3.54 11.98 3.12
CA THR A 85 -2.25 12.60 3.42
C THR A 85 -1.30 12.43 2.25
N ARG A 86 -0.90 13.55 1.63
CA ARG A 86 -0.02 13.57 0.45
C ARG A 86 1.46 13.62 0.80
N MET A 87 1.78 14.10 2.01
CA MET A 87 3.15 14.11 2.51
C MET A 87 3.61 12.71 2.89
N PRO A 88 4.89 12.37 2.68
CA PRO A 88 5.43 11.11 3.16
C PRO A 88 5.26 10.96 4.67
N VAL A 89 4.72 9.82 5.09
CA VAL A 89 4.52 9.49 6.51
C VAL A 89 5.75 8.73 7.00
N LYS A 90 6.46 9.29 7.97
CA LYS A 90 7.69 8.69 8.50
C LYS A 90 7.40 7.39 9.24
N PRO A 91 8.41 6.52 9.41
CA PRO A 91 8.28 5.32 10.25
C PRO A 91 7.71 5.65 11.63
N GLY A 92 6.69 4.91 12.04
CA GLY A 92 5.99 5.10 13.33
C GLY A 92 4.94 6.21 13.35
N GLU A 93 4.88 7.08 12.34
CA GLU A 93 3.89 8.15 12.26
C GLU A 93 2.55 7.64 11.70
N LYS A 94 1.51 8.42 11.96
CA LYS A 94 0.14 8.18 11.48
C LYS A 94 -0.22 9.12 10.35
N GLY A 95 -1.05 8.63 9.43
CA GLY A 95 -1.69 9.41 8.38
C GLY A 95 -3.19 9.18 8.38
N LYS A 96 -3.90 9.95 7.57
CA LYS A 96 -5.36 9.91 7.44
C LYS A 96 -5.78 9.75 5.99
N LEU A 97 -6.89 9.05 5.81
CA LEU A 97 -7.63 8.98 4.57
C LEU A 97 -9.09 9.29 4.88
N ASP A 98 -9.55 10.46 4.44
CA ASP A 98 -10.91 10.92 4.62
C ASP A 98 -11.75 10.48 3.42
N VAL A 99 -12.93 9.97 3.69
CA VAL A 99 -13.86 9.49 2.65
C VAL A 99 -15.18 10.22 2.79
N THR A 100 -15.61 10.85 1.71
CA THR A 100 -16.93 11.46 1.60
C THR A 100 -17.80 10.59 0.70
N TYR A 101 -18.93 10.12 1.22
CA TYR A 101 -19.97 9.46 0.44
C TYR A 101 -21.10 10.44 0.18
N ASN A 102 -21.53 10.53 -1.06
CA ASN A 102 -22.69 11.32 -1.50
C ASN A 102 -23.74 10.39 -2.09
N GLY A 103 -24.83 10.18 -1.37
CA GLY A 103 -25.95 9.37 -1.77
C GLY A 103 -26.99 10.08 -2.62
N ALA A 104 -26.79 11.35 -2.97
CA ALA A 104 -27.74 12.10 -3.81
C ALA A 104 -27.98 11.37 -5.14
N GLY A 105 -29.25 11.18 -5.47
CA GLY A 105 -29.67 10.46 -6.67
C GLY A 105 -29.41 8.95 -6.64
N LYS A 106 -29.12 8.39 -5.46
CA LYS A 106 -29.05 6.95 -5.23
C LYS A 106 -30.34 6.47 -4.57
N PHE A 107 -30.66 5.20 -4.83
CA PHE A 107 -31.83 4.59 -4.17
C PHE A 107 -31.54 4.34 -2.68
N PRO A 108 -32.52 4.58 -1.81
CA PRO A 108 -32.44 4.19 -0.41
C PRO A 108 -32.15 2.70 -0.26
N GLY A 109 -31.51 2.34 0.84
CA GLY A 109 -31.14 0.97 1.16
C GLY A 109 -29.74 0.84 1.69
N HIS A 110 -29.33 -0.39 1.97
CA HIS A 110 -27.99 -0.72 2.41
C HIS A 110 -27.01 -0.67 1.25
N PHE A 111 -25.82 -0.13 1.52
CA PHE A 111 -24.75 -0.09 0.52
C PHE A 111 -23.41 -0.52 1.10
N LYS A 112 -22.54 -0.99 0.22
CA LYS A 112 -21.12 -1.25 0.48
C LYS A 112 -20.31 -0.72 -0.71
N LYS A 113 -19.32 0.14 -0.43
CA LYS A 113 -18.41 0.68 -1.44
C LYS A 113 -16.97 0.37 -1.04
N SER A 114 -16.12 0.15 -2.03
CA SER A 114 -14.70 -0.11 -1.80
C SER A 114 -13.83 1.05 -2.25
N ILE A 115 -12.72 1.24 -1.57
CA ILE A 115 -11.66 2.18 -1.93
C ILE A 115 -10.37 1.36 -2.03
N THR A 116 -9.70 1.43 -3.18
CA THR A 116 -8.40 0.81 -3.37
C THR A 116 -7.33 1.86 -3.14
N VAL A 117 -6.49 1.63 -2.14
CA VAL A 117 -5.36 2.51 -1.78
C VAL A 117 -4.08 1.90 -2.35
N ARG A 118 -3.34 2.68 -3.14
CA ARG A 118 -2.03 2.31 -3.69
C ARG A 118 -0.92 3.09 -3.00
N THR A 119 0.13 2.38 -2.60
CA THR A 119 1.24 2.95 -1.82
C THR A 119 2.58 2.41 -2.33
N ASN A 120 3.68 2.94 -1.79
CA ASN A 120 5.03 2.39 -1.95
C ASN A 120 5.38 1.33 -0.91
N ALA A 121 4.41 0.86 -0.13
CA ALA A 121 4.63 -0.16 0.89
C ALA A 121 4.91 -1.53 0.29
N LYS A 122 5.42 -2.46 1.12
CA LYS A 122 5.62 -3.87 0.76
C LYS A 122 4.35 -4.50 0.19
N GLU A 123 3.21 -4.24 0.83
CA GLU A 123 1.87 -4.50 0.30
C GLU A 123 1.41 -3.25 -0.46
N PRO A 124 1.59 -3.18 -1.80
CA PRO A 124 1.38 -1.94 -2.54
C PRO A 124 -0.09 -1.56 -2.71
N MET A 125 -1.01 -2.45 -2.39
CA MET A 125 -2.45 -2.24 -2.50
C MET A 125 -3.19 -2.69 -1.26
N VAL A 126 -4.05 -1.80 -0.72
CA VAL A 126 -4.97 -2.13 0.37
C VAL A 126 -6.38 -1.76 -0.04
N LYS A 127 -7.35 -2.64 0.20
CA LYS A 127 -8.77 -2.36 0.01
C LYS A 127 -9.42 -1.96 1.32
N LEU A 128 -10.11 -0.83 1.28
CA LEU A 128 -10.96 -0.34 2.37
C LEU A 128 -12.42 -0.41 1.93
N TYR A 129 -13.31 -0.49 2.89
CA TYR A 129 -14.75 -0.54 2.66
C TYR A 129 -15.49 0.47 3.51
N ILE A 130 -16.51 1.08 2.95
CA ILE A 130 -17.52 1.82 3.68
C ILE A 130 -18.86 1.11 3.50
N THR A 131 -19.63 1.05 4.56
CA THR A 131 -21.00 0.52 4.59
C THR A 131 -21.91 1.56 5.19
N GLY A 132 -23.20 1.43 4.94
CA GLY A 132 -24.21 2.29 5.54
C GLY A 132 -25.59 1.96 5.01
N THR A 133 -26.58 2.60 5.59
CA THR A 133 -27.96 2.47 5.16
C THR A 133 -28.56 3.85 4.96
N MET A 134 -28.99 4.13 3.74
CA MET A 134 -29.73 5.36 3.42
C MET A 134 -31.24 5.07 3.49
N THR A 135 -31.98 5.88 4.22
CA THR A 135 -33.44 5.79 4.32
C THR A 135 -34.12 6.78 3.38
N GLU A 136 -35.36 6.46 3.03
CA GLU A 136 -36.21 7.36 2.26
C GLU A 136 -36.45 8.69 2.98
N SER A 137 -36.76 9.73 2.20
CA SER A 137 -37.19 11.01 2.72
C SER A 137 -38.49 10.85 3.55
N LYS A 138 -38.52 11.55 4.68
CA LYS A 138 -39.75 11.63 5.48
C LYS A 138 -40.84 12.50 4.80
N LYS A 139 -40.48 13.25 3.78
CA LYS A 139 -41.41 14.18 3.07
C LYS A 139 -42.32 13.46 2.07
N ASP A 140 -41.96 12.27 1.63
CA ASP A 140 -42.73 11.52 0.64
C ASP A 140 -43.79 10.59 1.25
N LYS A 141 -43.97 10.63 2.59
CA LYS A 141 -45.04 9.88 3.27
C LYS A 141 -46.27 10.74 3.59
N LYS A 142 -46.78 11.46 2.59
CA LYS A 142 -48.06 12.18 2.75
C LYS A 142 -49.08 11.73 1.70
#